data_f8c0fba61d4d339806b3f06c074a46db
#
_entry.id   f8c0fba61d4d339806b3f06c074a46db
#
_cell.length_a   1.000
_cell.length_b   1.000
_cell.length_c   1.000
_cell.angle_alpha   90.00
_cell.angle_beta   90.00
_cell.angle_gamma   90.00
#
_symmetry.space_group_name_H-M   'P 1'
#
loop_
_entity.id
_entity.type
_entity.pdbx_description
1 polymer ?
#
loop_
_entity_poly.entity_id
_entity_poly.type
_entity_poly.pdbx_seq_one_letter_code
_entity_poly.pdbx_strand_id
1 'polypeptide(L)'
;MESRLLVLLLTQTLMLVSLAGCGRDRLVQSGNGDQPPVIEPDIERREIATARIDTEDFEVGIFAGQMSVEDFGVNTVVGARFAYHITEGFFVELAAGQTDTERTSFERLSGAAQLLTDSERDYAYYNLSLGYNIFPGESFIGKNRALNTSLYVIGGVGKTTFAGDDRFTVNVGLGMRLMPLDWLAVHADIRDHVFDIDLLGQEKTAHNLEAHVGVTFFF
;
A
#
# COMPACT_ATOMS: atom_id res chain seq x y z
N MET A 1 -23.72 -9.71 -28.40
CA MET A 1 -23.54 -11.16 -28.20
C MET A 1 -22.10 -11.50 -27.79
N GLU A 2 -21.12 -10.64 -28.06
CA GLU A 2 -19.69 -10.91 -27.77
C GLU A 2 -19.30 -10.84 -26.29
N SER A 3 -19.92 -9.98 -25.48
CA SER A 3 -19.59 -9.84 -24.07
C SER A 3 -19.94 -11.08 -23.22
N ARG A 4 -20.98 -11.82 -23.59
CA ARG A 4 -21.38 -13.04 -22.87
C ARG A 4 -20.44 -14.22 -23.16
N LEU A 5 -19.82 -14.23 -24.33
CA LEU A 5 -18.84 -15.25 -24.73
C LEU A 5 -17.52 -15.07 -23.96
N LEU A 6 -17.10 -13.81 -23.74
CA LEU A 6 -15.89 -13.46 -22.98
C LEU A 6 -16.02 -13.82 -21.50
N VAL A 7 -17.17 -13.60 -20.89
CA VAL A 7 -17.44 -13.99 -19.49
C VAL A 7 -17.44 -15.51 -19.32
N LEU A 8 -18.03 -16.24 -20.28
CA LEU A 8 -18.03 -17.72 -20.27
C LEU A 8 -16.62 -18.31 -20.44
N LEU A 9 -15.80 -17.70 -21.29
CA LEU A 9 -14.39 -18.13 -21.46
C LEU A 9 -13.53 -17.85 -20.21
N LEU A 10 -13.76 -16.70 -19.54
CA LEU A 10 -13.05 -16.37 -18.29
C LEU A 10 -13.44 -17.29 -17.13
N THR A 11 -14.72 -17.69 -17.03
CA THR A 11 -15.16 -18.63 -15.99
C THR A 11 -14.66 -20.05 -16.22
N GLN A 12 -14.53 -20.48 -17.47
CA GLN A 12 -13.98 -21.80 -17.80
C GLN A 12 -12.46 -21.89 -17.54
N THR A 13 -11.69 -20.81 -17.81
CA THR A 13 -10.26 -20.77 -17.48
C THR A 13 -10.00 -20.77 -15.98
N LEU A 14 -10.84 -20.09 -15.19
CA LEU A 14 -10.72 -20.08 -13.74
C LEU A 14 -11.01 -21.45 -13.10
N MET A 15 -11.92 -22.22 -13.71
CA MET A 15 -12.28 -23.57 -13.25
C MET A 15 -11.23 -24.64 -13.60
N LEU A 16 -10.46 -24.44 -14.65
CA LEU A 16 -9.39 -25.37 -15.07
C LEU A 16 -8.11 -25.23 -14.21
N VAL A 17 -7.85 -24.07 -13.64
CA VAL A 17 -6.69 -23.84 -12.76
C VAL A 17 -6.88 -24.50 -11.39
N SER A 18 -8.11 -24.68 -10.92
CA SER A 18 -8.41 -25.31 -9.64
C SER A 18 -8.30 -26.83 -9.61
N LEU A 19 -8.17 -27.50 -10.76
CA LEU A 19 -8.09 -28.98 -10.87
C LEU A 19 -6.66 -29.53 -10.98
N ALA A 20 -5.63 -28.69 -11.07
CA ALA A 20 -4.24 -29.11 -11.22
C ALA A 20 -3.50 -29.34 -9.89
N GLY A 21 -4.16 -29.24 -8.76
CA GLY A 21 -3.58 -29.27 -7.41
C GLY A 21 -3.73 -30.59 -6.64
N CYS A 22 -3.93 -31.75 -7.27
CA CYS A 22 -3.85 -33.03 -6.57
C CYS A 22 -2.45 -33.64 -6.69
N GLY A 23 -1.57 -33.23 -5.76
CA GLY A 23 -0.33 -33.95 -5.51
C GLY A 23 -0.62 -35.37 -5.05
N ARG A 24 -0.09 -36.35 -5.78
CA ARG A 24 -0.10 -37.76 -5.40
C ARG A 24 0.76 -37.92 -4.15
N ASP A 25 0.14 -38.14 -3.02
CA ASP A 25 0.82 -38.71 -1.85
C ASP A 25 1.31 -40.11 -2.22
N ARG A 26 2.62 -40.25 -2.46
CA ARG A 26 3.27 -41.53 -2.44
C ARG A 26 3.32 -42.00 -0.99
N LEU A 27 2.50 -42.97 -0.69
CA LEU A 27 2.64 -43.80 0.51
C LEU A 27 4.06 -44.32 0.54
N VAL A 28 4.91 -43.75 1.37
CA VAL A 28 6.21 -44.31 1.70
C VAL A 28 5.91 -45.57 2.52
N GLN A 29 6.05 -46.73 1.86
CA GLN A 29 5.97 -48.03 2.48
C GLN A 29 7.09 -48.13 3.50
N SER A 30 6.74 -48.15 4.79
CA SER A 30 7.66 -48.41 5.89
C SER A 30 8.28 -49.80 5.71
N GLY A 31 9.45 -49.82 5.10
CA GLY A 31 10.31 -50.99 5.13
C GLY A 31 11.04 -51.07 6.46
N ASN A 32 10.67 -52.05 7.28
CA ASN A 32 11.47 -52.48 8.43
C ASN A 32 12.84 -52.95 7.93
N GLY A 33 13.88 -52.24 8.27
CA GLY A 33 15.25 -52.64 8.00
C GLY A 33 16.22 -51.64 8.61
N ASP A 34 16.97 -52.05 9.60
CA ASP A 34 18.14 -51.39 10.18
C ASP A 34 19.21 -51.13 9.08
N GLN A 35 18.96 -50.16 8.22
CA GLN A 35 20.00 -49.61 7.38
C GLN A 35 20.38 -48.25 7.94
N PRO A 36 21.68 -48.02 8.28
CA PRO A 36 22.12 -46.69 8.67
C PRO A 36 21.82 -45.68 7.53
N PRO A 37 21.42 -44.45 7.85
CA PRO A 37 21.12 -43.46 6.82
C PRO A 37 22.35 -43.26 5.94
N VAL A 38 22.16 -43.33 4.64
CA VAL A 38 23.21 -43.30 3.60
C VAL A 38 23.96 -41.97 3.58
N ILE A 39 23.41 -40.93 4.24
CA ILE A 39 24.03 -39.62 4.40
C ILE A 39 23.75 -39.14 5.83
N GLU A 40 24.78 -39.06 6.64
CA GLU A 40 24.79 -38.25 7.86
C GLU A 40 25.31 -36.87 7.44
N PRO A 41 24.44 -35.84 7.30
CA PRO A 41 24.92 -34.49 7.05
C PRO A 41 25.56 -33.99 8.33
N ASP A 42 26.86 -33.86 8.36
CA ASP A 42 27.65 -33.17 9.39
C ASP A 42 27.44 -31.66 9.20
N ILE A 43 26.18 -31.24 9.31
CA ILE A 43 25.81 -29.84 9.27
C ILE A 43 25.48 -29.45 10.70
N GLU A 44 26.36 -28.63 11.28
CA GLU A 44 26.06 -27.93 12.52
C GLU A 44 24.69 -27.27 12.39
N ARG A 45 23.70 -27.73 13.17
CA ARG A 45 22.37 -27.11 13.19
C ARG A 45 22.53 -25.67 13.59
N ARG A 46 22.36 -24.78 12.63
CA ARG A 46 22.29 -23.35 12.90
C ARG A 46 21.03 -23.13 13.75
N GLU A 47 21.21 -22.70 14.99
CA GLU A 47 20.11 -22.15 15.76
C GLU A 47 19.70 -20.82 15.10
N ILE A 48 18.68 -20.89 14.27
CA ILE A 48 18.01 -19.70 13.75
C ILE A 48 17.20 -19.17 14.92
N ALA A 49 17.62 -18.06 15.50
CA ALA A 49 16.75 -17.31 16.40
C ALA A 49 15.53 -16.90 15.56
N THR A 50 14.40 -17.57 15.81
CA THR A 50 13.11 -17.12 15.28
C THR A 50 12.92 -15.69 15.78
N ALA A 51 12.69 -14.77 14.83
CA ALA A 51 12.31 -13.42 15.17
C ALA A 51 11.17 -13.49 16.19
N ARG A 52 11.35 -12.82 17.32
CA ARG A 52 10.26 -12.68 18.29
C ARG A 52 9.13 -11.99 17.53
N ILE A 53 7.96 -12.60 17.54
CA ILE A 53 6.73 -11.96 17.08
C ILE A 53 6.55 -10.77 18.01
N ASP A 54 6.81 -9.56 17.50
CA ASP A 54 6.70 -8.35 18.27
C ASP A 54 5.23 -8.15 18.64
N THR A 55 5.01 -7.80 19.90
CA THR A 55 3.69 -7.44 20.45
C THR A 55 3.37 -5.96 20.21
N GLU A 56 4.11 -5.31 19.34
CA GLU A 56 3.98 -3.88 19.06
C GLU A 56 2.92 -3.68 17.96
N ASP A 57 1.69 -3.41 18.39
CA ASP A 57 0.54 -3.28 17.51
C ASP A 57 0.37 -1.87 16.93
N PHE A 58 1.06 -0.88 17.49
CA PHE A 58 0.90 0.52 17.12
C PHE A 58 2.09 1.01 16.29
N GLU A 59 1.77 1.77 15.26
CA GLU A 59 2.74 2.35 14.34
C GLU A 59 2.45 3.85 14.18
N VAL A 60 3.46 4.70 14.34
CA VAL A 60 3.37 6.15 14.10
C VAL A 60 4.53 6.64 13.26
N GLY A 61 4.27 7.53 12.33
CA GLY A 61 5.34 8.07 11.49
C GLY A 61 4.95 9.25 10.65
N ILE A 62 5.91 9.67 9.85
CA ILE A 62 5.80 10.79 8.93
C ILE A 62 6.16 10.33 7.51
N PHE A 63 5.64 11.03 6.53
CA PHE A 63 5.94 10.77 5.13
C PHE A 63 6.10 12.06 4.34
N ALA A 64 6.82 11.97 3.23
CA ALA A 64 6.96 13.04 2.25
C ALA A 64 7.01 12.43 0.85
N GLY A 65 6.48 13.16 -0.13
CA GLY A 65 6.41 12.69 -1.49
C GLY A 65 5.93 13.73 -2.47
N GLN A 66 5.31 13.24 -3.53
CA GLN A 66 4.69 14.08 -4.55
C GLN A 66 3.25 13.66 -4.77
N MET A 67 2.39 14.64 -4.94
CA MET A 67 0.98 14.49 -5.24
C MET A 67 0.65 15.21 -6.55
N SER A 68 0.12 14.47 -7.50
CA SER A 68 -0.44 15.01 -8.73
C SER A 68 -1.90 15.36 -8.47
N VAL A 69 -2.18 16.63 -8.25
CA VAL A 69 -3.55 17.13 -8.12
C VAL A 69 -4.08 17.40 -9.52
N GLU A 70 -5.24 16.79 -9.86
CA GLU A 70 -5.82 16.89 -11.21
C GLU A 70 -6.04 18.36 -11.58
N ASP A 71 -5.55 18.76 -12.76
CA ASP A 71 -5.53 20.13 -13.30
C ASP A 71 -4.60 21.13 -12.59
N PHE A 72 -4.02 20.80 -11.40
CA PHE A 72 -3.17 21.71 -10.60
C PHE A 72 -1.70 21.28 -10.50
N GLY A 73 -1.29 20.29 -11.31
CA GLY A 73 0.10 19.87 -11.44
C GLY A 73 0.57 18.93 -10.34
N VAL A 74 1.91 18.79 -10.24
CA VAL A 74 2.57 17.90 -9.28
C VAL A 74 3.24 18.73 -8.21
N ASN A 75 2.87 18.48 -6.95
CA ASN A 75 3.26 19.28 -5.80
C ASN A 75 3.85 18.39 -4.71
N THR A 76 4.70 18.97 -3.85
CA THR A 76 5.27 18.23 -2.73
C THR A 76 4.24 18.06 -1.63
N VAL A 77 4.00 16.81 -1.21
CA VAL A 77 3.13 16.46 -0.09
C VAL A 77 3.97 16.07 1.12
N VAL A 78 3.52 16.47 2.30
CA VAL A 78 4.06 16.03 3.59
C VAL A 78 2.92 15.65 4.51
N GLY A 79 3.13 14.64 5.35
CA GLY A 79 2.08 14.17 6.23
C GLY A 79 2.56 13.27 7.37
N ALA A 80 1.59 12.82 8.15
CA ALA A 80 1.78 11.89 9.25
C ALA A 80 0.78 10.74 9.14
N ARG A 81 1.18 9.58 9.67
CA ARG A 81 0.34 8.38 9.75
C ARG A 81 0.38 7.79 11.14
N PHE A 82 -0.71 7.18 11.51
CA PHE A 82 -0.85 6.35 12.69
C PHE A 82 -1.58 5.07 12.28
N ALA A 83 -1.03 3.92 12.57
CA ALA A 83 -1.68 2.66 12.25
C ALA A 83 -1.79 1.76 13.49
N TYR A 84 -2.82 0.93 13.50
CA TYR A 84 -3.05 -0.13 14.46
C TYR A 84 -3.14 -1.46 13.73
N HIS A 85 -2.27 -2.39 14.07
CA HIS A 85 -2.21 -3.73 13.50
C HIS A 85 -3.15 -4.66 14.26
N ILE A 86 -4.31 -4.99 13.65
CA ILE A 86 -5.32 -5.88 14.25
C ILE A 86 -4.83 -7.33 14.24
N THR A 87 -4.15 -7.70 13.17
CA THR A 87 -3.52 -9.00 12.95
C THR A 87 -2.29 -8.81 12.09
N GLU A 88 -1.47 -9.85 11.89
CA GLU A 88 -0.34 -9.82 10.94
C GLU A 88 -0.78 -9.45 9.49
N GLY A 89 -2.04 -9.76 9.13
CA GLY A 89 -2.59 -9.48 7.81
C GLY A 89 -3.33 -8.15 7.70
N PHE A 90 -3.98 -7.66 8.76
CA PHE A 90 -4.87 -6.50 8.71
C PHE A 90 -4.43 -5.39 9.65
N PHE A 91 -4.47 -4.16 9.13
CA PHE A 91 -4.24 -2.96 9.93
C PHE A 91 -5.23 -1.85 9.56
N VAL A 92 -5.48 -0.96 10.50
CA VAL A 92 -6.24 0.28 10.30
C VAL A 92 -5.27 1.44 10.37
N GLU A 93 -5.37 2.35 9.44
CA GLU A 93 -4.50 3.52 9.34
C GLU A 93 -5.32 4.82 9.37
N LEU A 94 -4.88 5.76 10.17
CA LEU A 94 -5.25 7.16 10.11
C LEU A 94 -4.09 7.94 9.49
N ALA A 95 -4.33 8.62 8.39
CA ALA A 95 -3.32 9.44 7.71
C ALA A 95 -3.84 10.88 7.52
N ALA A 96 -2.94 11.83 7.68
CA ALA A 96 -3.19 13.23 7.36
C ALA A 96 -2.02 13.80 6.56
N GLY A 97 -2.30 14.55 5.51
CA GLY A 97 -1.30 15.15 4.65
C GLY A 97 -1.73 16.50 4.13
N GLN A 98 -0.75 17.28 3.69
CA GLN A 98 -0.96 18.59 3.11
C GLN A 98 0.01 18.85 1.95
N THR A 99 -0.46 19.62 0.98
CA THR A 99 0.33 20.09 -0.17
C THR A 99 -0.21 21.42 -0.64
N ASP A 100 0.67 22.28 -1.18
CA ASP A 100 0.31 23.54 -1.79
C ASP A 100 0.24 23.36 -3.31
N THR A 101 -0.92 23.61 -3.92
CA THR A 101 -1.09 23.43 -5.35
C THR A 101 -0.55 24.62 -6.17
N GLU A 102 0.06 24.31 -7.31
CA GLU A 102 0.53 25.32 -8.24
C GLU A 102 -0.62 25.95 -9.07
N ARG A 103 -0.29 27.02 -9.79
CA ARG A 103 -1.21 27.65 -10.75
C ARG A 103 -1.48 26.71 -11.91
N THR A 104 -2.75 26.62 -12.32
CA THR A 104 -3.15 25.83 -13.49
C THR A 104 -2.47 26.32 -14.77
N SER A 105 -2.36 25.44 -15.76
CA SER A 105 -1.88 25.83 -17.09
C SER A 105 -2.75 26.94 -17.73
N PHE A 106 -4.05 26.96 -17.44
CA PHE A 106 -4.96 27.99 -17.89
C PHE A 106 -4.64 29.36 -17.28
N GLU A 107 -4.38 29.44 -15.97
CA GLU A 107 -4.00 30.67 -15.29
C GLU A 107 -2.65 31.20 -15.79
N ARG A 108 -1.70 30.32 -16.11
CA ARG A 108 -0.38 30.70 -16.65
C ARG A 108 -0.47 31.24 -18.09
N LEU A 109 -1.34 30.68 -18.92
CA LEU A 109 -1.47 31.04 -20.34
C LEU A 109 -2.40 32.22 -20.57
N SER A 110 -3.50 32.32 -19.80
CA SER A 110 -4.49 33.41 -19.99
C SER A 110 -4.05 34.75 -19.40
N GLY A 111 -3.18 34.72 -18.37
CA GLY A 111 -2.62 35.92 -17.75
C GLY A 111 -3.63 36.85 -17.07
N ALA A 112 -4.91 36.52 -17.09
CA ALA A 112 -5.99 37.44 -16.73
C ALA A 112 -6.95 36.95 -15.64
N ALA A 113 -7.06 35.64 -15.39
CA ALA A 113 -8.00 35.12 -14.42
C ALA A 113 -7.29 34.22 -13.38
N GLN A 114 -7.30 34.63 -12.14
CA GLN A 114 -6.92 33.81 -10.99
C GLN A 114 -8.15 32.96 -10.65
N LEU A 115 -8.06 31.63 -10.80
CA LEU A 115 -9.14 30.70 -10.48
C LEU A 115 -9.29 30.49 -8.99
N LEU A 116 -8.16 30.42 -8.28
CA LEU A 116 -8.08 30.23 -6.84
C LEU A 116 -7.21 31.29 -6.19
N THR A 117 -7.62 31.79 -5.03
CA THR A 117 -6.77 32.61 -4.17
C THR A 117 -5.63 31.79 -3.57
N ASP A 118 -4.59 32.44 -3.05
CA ASP A 118 -3.45 31.73 -2.46
C ASP A 118 -3.87 30.81 -1.29
N SER A 119 -4.90 31.20 -0.52
CA SER A 119 -5.43 30.39 0.59
C SER A 119 -6.35 29.24 0.14
N GLU A 120 -6.88 29.28 -1.08
CA GLU A 120 -7.70 28.20 -1.64
C GLU A 120 -6.83 27.14 -2.36
N ARG A 121 -5.52 27.40 -2.50
CA ARG A 121 -4.57 26.47 -3.09
C ARG A 121 -4.09 25.43 -2.10
N ASP A 122 -4.30 25.67 -0.81
CA ASP A 122 -3.97 24.73 0.24
C ASP A 122 -4.83 23.46 0.07
N TYR A 123 -4.18 22.34 -0.12
CA TYR A 123 -4.80 21.03 -0.19
C TYR A 123 -4.42 20.24 1.07
N ALA A 124 -5.39 19.93 1.89
CA ALA A 124 -5.20 19.15 3.09
C ALA A 124 -6.20 18.01 3.15
N TYR A 125 -5.75 16.83 3.58
CA TYR A 125 -6.62 15.67 3.71
C TYR A 125 -6.36 14.92 5.01
N TYR A 126 -7.38 14.18 5.44
CA TYR A 126 -7.26 13.12 6.45
C TYR A 126 -8.14 11.94 6.07
N ASN A 127 -7.59 10.74 6.21
CA ASN A 127 -8.20 9.50 5.77
C ASN A 127 -8.14 8.46 6.87
N LEU A 128 -9.22 7.68 6.99
CA LEU A 128 -9.26 6.44 7.74
C LEU A 128 -9.33 5.28 6.74
N SER A 129 -8.37 4.39 6.81
CA SER A 129 -8.18 3.34 5.81
C SER A 129 -7.96 1.98 6.47
N LEU A 130 -8.38 0.93 5.79
CA LEU A 130 -8.09 -0.47 6.12
C LEU A 130 -7.01 -0.97 5.15
N GLY A 131 -5.95 -1.54 5.71
CA GLY A 131 -4.88 -2.15 4.94
C GLY A 131 -4.83 -3.67 5.12
N TYR A 132 -4.37 -4.35 4.08
CA TYR A 132 -4.17 -5.79 4.08
C TYR A 132 -2.82 -6.16 3.48
N ASN A 133 -1.99 -6.89 4.25
CA ASN A 133 -0.70 -7.40 3.81
C ASN A 133 -0.91 -8.58 2.86
N ILE A 134 -0.63 -8.39 1.56
CA ILE A 134 -0.83 -9.42 0.53
C ILE A 134 0.33 -10.42 0.52
N PHE A 135 1.56 -9.90 0.60
CA PHE A 135 2.78 -10.69 0.53
C PHE A 135 3.71 -10.32 1.69
N PRO A 136 3.52 -10.94 2.87
CA PRO A 136 4.53 -10.92 3.91
C PRO A 136 5.72 -11.75 3.43
N GLY A 137 6.94 -11.24 3.61
CA GLY A 137 8.14 -11.92 3.14
C GLY A 137 9.40 -11.39 3.81
N GLU A 138 10.51 -12.02 3.49
CA GLU A 138 11.83 -11.60 3.91
C GLU A 138 12.66 -11.20 2.69
N SER A 139 13.23 -10.02 2.74
CA SER A 139 14.19 -9.55 1.73
C SER A 139 15.60 -9.68 2.27
N PHE A 140 16.48 -10.32 1.51
CA PHE A 140 17.87 -10.49 1.90
C PHE A 140 18.71 -9.35 1.34
N ILE A 141 19.32 -8.56 2.23
CA ILE A 141 20.29 -7.53 1.86
C ILE A 141 21.71 -8.03 2.21
N GLY A 142 22.50 -8.29 1.15
CA GLY A 142 23.83 -8.87 1.30
C GLY A 142 23.82 -10.33 1.72
N LYS A 143 24.90 -10.78 2.35
CA LYS A 143 25.08 -12.20 2.70
C LYS A 143 24.49 -12.60 4.05
N ASN A 144 24.18 -11.66 4.94
CA ASN A 144 23.93 -11.95 6.35
C ASN A 144 22.77 -11.18 7.01
N ARG A 145 21.98 -10.41 6.24
CA ARG A 145 20.84 -9.66 6.81
C ARG A 145 19.56 -10.01 6.06
N ALA A 146 18.60 -10.52 6.81
CA ALA A 146 17.22 -10.62 6.37
C ALA A 146 16.47 -9.40 6.91
N LEU A 147 15.66 -8.78 6.08
CA LEU A 147 14.73 -7.71 6.44
C LEU A 147 13.31 -8.21 6.23
N ASN A 148 12.46 -7.97 7.21
CA ASN A 148 11.03 -8.20 7.03
C ASN A 148 10.49 -7.20 6.01
N THR A 149 9.77 -7.73 5.02
CA THR A 149 9.17 -6.95 3.93
C THR A 149 7.72 -7.35 3.80
N SER A 150 6.84 -6.40 3.61
CA SER A 150 5.45 -6.69 3.25
C SER A 150 4.96 -5.76 2.14
N LEU A 151 4.26 -6.35 1.18
CA LEU A 151 3.47 -5.61 0.20
C LEU A 151 2.02 -5.59 0.68
N TYR A 152 1.38 -4.44 0.69
CA TYR A 152 0.00 -4.29 1.14
C TYR A 152 -0.84 -3.47 0.18
N VAL A 153 -2.14 -3.73 0.22
CA VAL A 153 -3.18 -2.87 -0.36
C VAL A 153 -3.85 -2.10 0.76
N ILE A 154 -4.29 -0.90 0.45
CA ILE A 154 -4.99 -0.04 1.40
C ILE A 154 -6.16 0.62 0.71
N GLY A 155 -7.28 0.76 1.42
CA GLY A 155 -8.46 1.47 0.93
C GLY A 155 -9.22 2.07 2.09
N GLY A 156 -9.81 3.24 1.85
CA GLY A 156 -10.48 3.94 2.93
C GLY A 156 -11.29 5.14 2.46
N VAL A 157 -11.75 5.87 3.44
CA VAL A 157 -12.55 7.08 3.25
C VAL A 157 -11.98 8.21 4.08
N GLY A 158 -12.24 9.42 3.67
CA GLY A 158 -11.76 10.58 4.39
C GLY A 158 -12.39 11.87 3.93
N LYS A 159 -11.71 12.93 4.24
CA LYS A 159 -12.11 14.29 3.90
C LYS A 159 -10.92 15.04 3.34
N THR A 160 -11.15 15.72 2.24
CA THR A 160 -10.18 16.63 1.62
C THR A 160 -10.75 18.05 1.65
N THR A 161 -9.95 18.98 2.14
CA THR A 161 -10.23 20.42 2.04
C THR A 161 -9.41 20.97 0.90
N PHE A 162 -10.08 21.45 -0.13
CA PHE A 162 -9.46 22.02 -1.32
C PHE A 162 -10.38 23.04 -2.00
N ALA A 163 -9.82 24.13 -2.53
CA ALA A 163 -10.56 25.23 -3.16
C ALA A 163 -11.63 25.86 -2.24
N GLY A 164 -11.35 25.91 -0.93
CA GLY A 164 -12.24 26.48 0.07
C GLY A 164 -13.39 25.57 0.53
N ASP A 165 -13.52 24.38 -0.05
CA ASP A 165 -14.58 23.41 0.26
C ASP A 165 -14.05 22.12 0.85
N ASP A 166 -14.87 21.53 1.71
CA ASP A 166 -14.65 20.20 2.27
C ASP A 166 -15.34 19.11 1.44
N ARG A 167 -14.58 18.12 1.00
CA ARG A 167 -15.05 17.08 0.08
C ARG A 167 -14.89 15.72 0.69
N PHE A 168 -15.90 14.85 0.53
CA PHE A 168 -15.76 13.45 0.87
C PHE A 168 -14.81 12.78 -0.12
N THR A 169 -13.81 12.05 0.40
CA THR A 169 -12.76 11.44 -0.39
C THR A 169 -12.74 9.94 -0.16
N VAL A 170 -12.61 9.19 -1.23
CA VAL A 170 -12.27 7.76 -1.19
C VAL A 170 -10.81 7.62 -1.56
N ASN A 171 -10.05 6.83 -0.82
CA ASN A 171 -8.66 6.54 -1.15
C ASN A 171 -8.46 5.05 -1.39
N VAL A 172 -7.58 4.73 -2.33
CA VAL A 172 -7.12 3.36 -2.61
C VAL A 172 -5.64 3.41 -2.97
N GLY A 173 -4.89 2.42 -2.53
CA GLY A 173 -3.45 2.41 -2.79
C GLY A 173 -2.78 1.06 -2.61
N LEU A 174 -1.51 1.09 -2.97
CA LEU A 174 -0.55 0.01 -2.78
C LEU A 174 0.64 0.56 -2.01
N GLY A 175 1.18 -0.23 -1.08
CA GLY A 175 2.37 0.14 -0.35
C GLY A 175 3.30 -1.04 -0.13
N MET A 176 4.56 -0.72 0.07
CA MET A 176 5.59 -1.65 0.49
C MET A 176 6.19 -1.16 1.80
N ARG A 177 6.30 -2.05 2.75
CA ARG A 177 6.95 -1.81 4.05
C ARG A 177 8.20 -2.65 4.16
N LEU A 178 9.31 -2.03 4.54
CA LEU A 178 10.60 -2.64 4.84
C LEU A 178 10.92 -2.38 6.30
N MET A 179 11.22 -3.41 7.08
CA MET A 179 11.59 -3.30 8.50
C MET A 179 13.08 -3.60 8.67
N PRO A 180 13.95 -2.58 8.64
CA PRO A 180 15.38 -2.76 8.91
C PRO A 180 15.67 -3.08 10.38
N LEU A 181 14.79 -2.69 11.28
CA LEU A 181 14.81 -2.98 12.71
C LEU A 181 13.39 -3.33 13.15
N ASP A 182 13.24 -4.07 14.24
CA ASP A 182 11.92 -4.51 14.71
C ASP A 182 10.98 -3.35 15.04
N TRP A 183 11.52 -2.23 15.51
CA TRP A 183 10.79 -1.02 15.90
C TRP A 183 10.75 0.07 14.82
N LEU A 184 11.41 -0.12 13.66
CA LEU A 184 11.55 0.88 12.61
C LEU A 184 11.14 0.31 11.26
N ALA A 185 10.22 0.98 10.56
CA ALA A 185 9.87 0.65 9.19
C ALA A 185 10.05 1.84 8.24
N VAL A 186 10.33 1.51 6.99
CA VAL A 186 10.35 2.42 5.85
C VAL A 186 9.23 2.00 4.90
N HIS A 187 8.41 2.95 4.51
CA HIS A 187 7.28 2.75 3.61
C HIS A 187 7.53 3.42 2.27
N ALA A 188 7.05 2.81 1.20
CA ALA A 188 6.89 3.42 -0.10
C ALA A 188 5.47 3.12 -0.59
N ASP A 189 4.67 4.17 -0.77
CA ASP A 189 3.25 4.08 -1.09
C ASP A 189 2.91 4.81 -2.37
N ILE A 190 1.91 4.29 -3.08
CA ILE A 190 1.22 4.98 -4.15
C ILE A 190 -0.27 4.92 -3.82
N ARG A 191 -0.93 6.08 -3.76
CA ARG A 191 -2.35 6.22 -3.40
C ARG A 191 -3.07 7.10 -4.41
N ASP A 192 -4.33 6.80 -4.66
CA ASP A 192 -5.25 7.65 -5.42
C ASP A 192 -6.33 8.16 -4.46
N HIS A 193 -6.47 9.48 -4.40
CA HIS A 193 -7.49 10.18 -3.63
C HIS A 193 -8.56 10.68 -4.58
N VAL A 194 -9.73 10.06 -4.52
CA VAL A 194 -10.83 10.30 -5.45
C VAL A 194 -11.94 11.06 -4.76
N PHE A 195 -12.32 12.20 -5.32
CA PHE A 195 -13.46 13.01 -4.86
C PHE A 195 -14.09 13.78 -6.01
N ASP A 196 -15.32 14.24 -5.81
CA ASP A 196 -16.02 15.04 -6.81
C ASP A 196 -15.74 16.53 -6.60
N ILE A 197 -15.40 17.23 -7.70
CA ILE A 197 -15.08 18.66 -7.72
C ILE A 197 -15.97 19.37 -8.72
N ASP A 198 -16.49 20.55 -8.34
CA ASP A 198 -17.20 21.47 -9.20
C ASP A 198 -16.50 22.84 -9.18
N LEU A 199 -15.59 23.07 -10.11
CA LEU A 199 -14.88 24.35 -10.26
C LEU A 199 -15.44 25.24 -11.36
N LEU A 200 -16.17 24.67 -12.32
CA LEU A 200 -16.64 25.37 -13.53
C LEU A 200 -18.13 25.15 -13.79
N GLY A 201 -18.91 24.77 -12.76
CA GLY A 201 -20.35 24.48 -12.88
C GLY A 201 -20.66 23.12 -13.50
N GLN A 202 -19.68 22.21 -13.56
CA GLN A 202 -19.84 20.82 -13.94
C GLN A 202 -19.17 19.93 -12.87
N GLU A 203 -19.93 19.02 -12.30
CA GLU A 203 -19.39 18.01 -11.40
C GLU A 203 -18.46 17.08 -12.19
N LYS A 204 -17.23 16.93 -11.69
CA LYS A 204 -16.20 16.05 -12.24
C LYS A 204 -15.58 15.26 -11.11
N THR A 205 -15.43 13.96 -11.29
CA THR A 205 -14.63 13.11 -10.40
C THR A 205 -13.15 13.37 -10.66
N ALA A 206 -12.43 13.84 -9.65
CA ALA A 206 -11.00 14.13 -9.71
C ALA A 206 -10.20 12.98 -9.11
N HIS A 207 -9.12 12.60 -9.78
CA HIS A 207 -8.14 11.61 -9.36
C HIS A 207 -6.84 12.30 -8.96
N ASN A 208 -6.43 12.15 -7.70
CA ASN A 208 -5.24 12.79 -7.18
C ASN A 208 -4.25 11.73 -6.74
N LEU A 209 -3.29 11.46 -7.63
CA LEU A 209 -2.30 10.41 -7.42
C LEU A 209 -1.16 10.91 -6.55
N GLU A 210 -0.94 10.24 -5.42
CA GLU A 210 0.12 10.52 -4.47
C GLU A 210 1.14 9.37 -4.47
N ALA A 211 2.43 9.71 -4.53
CA ALA A 211 3.54 8.79 -4.32
C ALA A 211 4.44 9.34 -3.22
N HIS A 212 4.62 8.58 -2.14
CA HIS A 212 5.39 9.06 -0.99
C HIS A 212 6.26 7.96 -0.36
N VAL A 213 7.27 8.40 0.36
CA VAL A 213 8.10 7.56 1.22
C VAL A 213 7.95 8.05 2.65
N GLY A 214 7.83 7.13 3.58
CA GLY A 214 7.67 7.42 5.01
C GLY A 214 8.58 6.60 5.89
N VAL A 215 8.74 7.08 7.11
CA VAL A 215 9.43 6.37 8.19
C VAL A 215 8.49 6.29 9.37
N THR A 216 8.36 5.10 9.94
CA THR A 216 7.45 4.82 11.04
C THR A 216 8.16 4.07 12.16
N PHE A 217 7.64 4.23 13.36
CA PHE A 217 8.10 3.60 14.59
C PHE A 217 6.97 2.75 15.16
N PHE A 218 7.30 1.52 15.50
CA PHE A 218 6.42 0.56 16.17
C PHE A 218 6.62 0.63 17.69
N PHE A 219 5.52 0.48 18.45
CA PHE A 219 5.52 0.48 19.92
C PHE A 219 4.28 -0.20 20.51
#